data_ee64a60a912ea5470d59ee73af778cbb
#
_entry.id   ee64a60a912ea5470d59ee73af778cbb
#
_cell.length_a   1.000
_cell.length_b   1.000
_cell.length_c   1.000
_cell.angle_alpha   90.00
_cell.angle_beta   90.00
_cell.angle_gamma   90.00
#
_symmetry.space_group_name_H-M   'P 1'
#
loop_
_entity.id
_entity.type
_entity.pdbx_description
1 polymer ?
#
loop_
_entity_poly.entity_id
_entity_poly.type
_entity_poly.pdbx_seq_one_letter_code
_entity_poly.pdbx_strand_id
1 'polypeptide(L)'
;NDGVAFRYAFPEKSGTFVIQDEATAYQVPDSAARWLQKFDLSNESVYTQMDADNEQRDWSYPALFKAPDAEVWYLIHEADVDRGYAATKLSNFGGGSLYKVTLPQPHEGEGEALPTIELPWQSPWRVIIVGGLSTLVESTLVEDVSKPSVLSNTDWIKPGVVSWNYWSDNHGTRDFQTVKRFTDLAADMDWPYTLFDWEWDAMHNGGNVEDAAKYALSKGVQPLIWYNSGMFKWITATPIDRMKTHENRMEEFAWLKSLGFVGVKVDFFLSEKQYMIDYYLDILEDAAQFEMMVNFHGSLVPRGWARTYPHLMTMEAVRGAEWYNNGPEFTYAAPEHNTVMPFTRNVVGSMDYTPSTFSNSQYPHITSYGHELALSVVFESALQHMADRPEGYEDLPDVARTFLRELPVAWDDTRFIKGYPGRDISLARRRGDIWYVGGLNAESQRKSHSIDFGFLT
;
A
#
# COMPACT_ATOMS: atom_id res chain seq x y z
N ASN A 1 -18.77 9.97 13.17
CA ASN A 1 -19.67 9.53 12.09
C ASN A 1 -19.10 9.98 10.75
N ASP A 2 -18.16 9.18 10.22
CA ASP A 2 -17.32 9.58 9.08
C ASP A 2 -17.94 9.18 7.73
N GLY A 3 -19.08 8.51 7.72
CA GLY A 3 -19.68 8.05 6.48
C GLY A 3 -20.78 7.02 6.64
N VAL A 4 -21.01 6.27 5.58
CA VAL A 4 -22.03 5.22 5.48
C VAL A 4 -21.41 3.98 4.85
N ALA A 5 -21.74 2.81 5.39
CA ALA A 5 -21.43 1.54 4.77
C ALA A 5 -22.69 0.67 4.69
N PHE A 6 -22.86 -0.06 3.59
CA PHE A 6 -23.93 -1.02 3.41
C PHE A 6 -23.43 -2.27 2.70
N ARG A 7 -24.12 -3.38 2.88
CA ARG A 7 -23.87 -4.63 2.17
C ARG A 7 -25.13 -5.44 1.95
N TYR A 8 -25.11 -6.34 1.01
CA TYR A 8 -26.18 -7.31 0.77
C TYR A 8 -25.97 -8.53 1.66
N ALA A 9 -27.08 -9.06 2.20
CA ALA A 9 -27.05 -10.27 3.00
C ALA A 9 -28.08 -11.28 2.45
N PHE A 10 -27.63 -12.51 2.27
CA PHE A 10 -28.42 -13.64 1.81
C PHE A 10 -28.41 -14.69 2.94
N PRO A 11 -29.44 -14.68 3.80
CA PRO A 11 -29.45 -15.47 5.05
C PRO A 11 -29.90 -16.92 4.87
N GLU A 12 -30.23 -17.34 3.67
CA GLU A 12 -30.64 -18.71 3.34
C GLU A 12 -29.57 -19.72 3.82
N LYS A 13 -30.01 -20.90 4.26
CA LYS A 13 -29.12 -21.81 4.98
C LYS A 13 -28.15 -22.59 4.08
N SER A 14 -28.48 -22.75 2.81
CA SER A 14 -27.64 -23.50 1.87
C SER A 14 -27.95 -23.13 0.43
N GLY A 15 -26.97 -23.29 -0.42
CA GLY A 15 -27.04 -23.11 -1.86
C GLY A 15 -25.71 -22.55 -2.38
N THR A 16 -25.36 -22.92 -3.60
CA THR A 16 -24.19 -22.42 -4.32
C THR A 16 -24.69 -21.65 -5.53
N PHE A 17 -24.24 -20.42 -5.70
CA PHE A 17 -24.68 -19.52 -6.76
C PHE A 17 -23.51 -18.80 -7.39
N VAL A 18 -23.59 -18.59 -8.71
CA VAL A 18 -22.68 -17.71 -9.45
C VAL A 18 -23.30 -16.32 -9.50
N ILE A 19 -22.59 -15.33 -8.98
CA ILE A 19 -23.01 -13.94 -9.05
C ILE A 19 -22.71 -13.39 -10.45
N GLN A 20 -23.74 -12.97 -11.15
CA GLN A 20 -23.61 -12.49 -12.54
C GLN A 20 -23.26 -11.01 -12.58
N ASP A 21 -23.80 -10.22 -11.66
CA ASP A 21 -23.63 -8.78 -11.63
C ASP A 21 -24.03 -8.21 -10.25
N GLU A 22 -23.60 -7.00 -9.98
CA GLU A 22 -24.06 -6.18 -8.86
C GLU A 22 -24.65 -4.86 -9.39
N ALA A 23 -25.92 -4.63 -9.07
CA ALA A 23 -26.65 -3.46 -9.58
C ALA A 23 -26.33 -2.15 -8.81
N THR A 24 -25.41 -2.16 -7.87
CA THR A 24 -24.98 -0.98 -7.13
C THR A 24 -24.35 0.05 -8.06
N ALA A 25 -24.83 1.29 -7.97
CA ALA A 25 -24.31 2.40 -8.73
C ALA A 25 -24.37 3.70 -7.93
N TYR A 26 -23.44 4.60 -8.22
CA TYR A 26 -23.34 5.90 -7.58
C TYR A 26 -23.59 7.01 -8.62
N GLN A 27 -24.67 7.76 -8.45
CA GLN A 27 -24.93 8.95 -9.27
C GLN A 27 -24.19 10.13 -8.65
N VAL A 28 -23.13 10.55 -9.29
CA VAL A 28 -22.33 11.71 -8.91
C VAL A 28 -22.87 12.94 -9.65
N PRO A 29 -23.02 14.12 -9.03
CA PRO A 29 -23.37 15.34 -9.75
C PRO A 29 -22.38 15.66 -10.88
N ASP A 30 -22.86 16.10 -12.04
CA ASP A 30 -21.98 16.40 -13.20
C ASP A 30 -20.95 17.48 -12.87
N SER A 31 -21.34 18.47 -12.06
CA SER A 31 -20.47 19.56 -11.62
C SER A 31 -19.54 19.21 -10.44
N ALA A 32 -19.57 17.97 -9.93
CA ALA A 32 -18.65 17.53 -8.90
C ALA A 32 -17.23 17.39 -9.44
N ALA A 33 -16.26 17.96 -8.75
CA ALA A 33 -14.85 17.67 -9.03
C ALA A 33 -14.52 16.24 -8.56
N ARG A 34 -13.66 15.57 -9.29
CA ARG A 34 -13.32 14.17 -9.07
C ARG A 34 -11.84 13.88 -9.26
N TRP A 35 -11.29 13.05 -8.38
CA TRP A 35 -9.93 12.51 -8.48
C TRP A 35 -10.06 11.00 -8.61
N LEU A 36 -9.70 10.49 -9.77
CA LEU A 36 -9.89 9.10 -10.14
C LEU A 36 -8.57 8.50 -10.64
N GLN A 37 -8.36 7.25 -10.34
CA GLN A 37 -7.26 6.44 -10.83
C GLN A 37 -7.77 5.48 -11.91
N LYS A 38 -7.12 5.47 -13.07
CA LYS A 38 -7.42 4.48 -14.11
C LYS A 38 -7.15 3.10 -13.57
N PHE A 39 -8.10 2.18 -13.78
CA PHE A 39 -7.92 0.81 -13.36
C PHE A 39 -6.79 0.15 -14.15
N ASP A 40 -5.89 -0.47 -13.45
CA ASP A 40 -4.93 -1.47 -13.91
C ASP A 40 -4.79 -2.55 -12.84
N LEU A 41 -4.22 -3.70 -13.21
CA LEU A 41 -4.21 -4.89 -12.34
C LEU A 41 -3.27 -4.77 -11.12
N SER A 42 -2.33 -3.84 -11.14
CA SER A 42 -1.45 -3.52 -10.01
C SER A 42 -1.91 -2.31 -9.20
N ASN A 43 -2.92 -1.58 -9.72
CA ASN A 43 -3.39 -0.32 -9.14
C ASN A 43 -2.30 0.77 -9.01
N GLU A 44 -1.37 0.81 -9.99
CA GLU A 44 -0.23 1.73 -10.01
C GLU A 44 -0.38 2.90 -10.99
N SER A 45 -1.59 3.23 -11.42
CA SER A 45 -1.84 4.44 -12.19
C SER A 45 -1.80 5.70 -11.33
N VAL A 46 -1.56 6.87 -11.93
CA VAL A 46 -1.68 8.16 -11.23
C VAL A 46 -3.14 8.56 -11.07
N TYR A 47 -3.45 9.20 -9.96
CA TYR A 47 -4.72 9.91 -9.79
C TYR A 47 -4.74 11.18 -10.64
N THR A 48 -5.86 11.43 -11.30
CA THR A 48 -6.05 12.62 -12.13
C THR A 48 -7.32 13.35 -11.71
N GLN A 49 -7.23 14.66 -11.56
CA GLN A 49 -8.44 15.49 -11.39
C GLN A 49 -9.17 15.59 -12.74
N MET A 50 -10.48 15.38 -12.74
CA MET A 50 -11.31 15.32 -13.95
C MET A 50 -12.64 16.03 -13.79
N ASP A 51 -13.25 16.36 -14.93
CA ASP A 51 -14.62 16.84 -15.07
C ASP A 51 -15.57 15.70 -15.48
N ALA A 52 -16.88 15.99 -15.53
CA ALA A 52 -17.93 15.00 -15.82
C ALA A 52 -17.83 14.37 -17.24
N ASP A 53 -17.40 15.14 -18.22
CA ASP A 53 -17.27 14.71 -19.62
C ASP A 53 -15.99 13.91 -19.88
N ASN A 54 -15.43 13.34 -18.83
CA ASN A 54 -14.21 12.57 -18.90
C ASN A 54 -14.41 11.25 -19.64
N GLU A 55 -13.29 10.62 -19.86
CA GLU A 55 -13.14 9.33 -20.48
C GLU A 55 -14.01 8.25 -19.81
N GLN A 56 -14.71 7.45 -20.63
CA GLN A 56 -15.48 6.31 -20.15
C GLN A 56 -14.57 5.11 -20.01
N ARG A 57 -14.47 4.57 -18.78
CA ARG A 57 -13.61 3.44 -18.45
C ARG A 57 -13.91 2.82 -17.11
N ASP A 58 -13.08 1.87 -16.75
CA ASP A 58 -12.98 1.34 -15.40
C ASP A 58 -12.00 2.17 -14.57
N TRP A 59 -12.36 2.35 -13.29
CA TRP A 59 -11.66 3.15 -12.30
C TRP A 59 -11.34 2.31 -11.07
N SER A 60 -10.12 2.41 -10.56
CA SER A 60 -9.73 1.79 -9.30
C SER A 60 -10.40 2.49 -8.11
N TYR A 61 -10.57 1.77 -7.04
CA TYR A 61 -10.82 2.34 -5.73
C TYR A 61 -9.51 2.88 -5.10
N PRO A 62 -9.65 3.83 -4.11
CA PRO A 62 -10.82 4.60 -3.80
C PRO A 62 -11.07 5.72 -4.81
N ALA A 63 -12.32 6.11 -5.00
CA ALA A 63 -12.70 7.22 -5.88
C ALA A 63 -13.11 8.43 -5.05
N LEU A 64 -12.44 9.58 -5.25
CA LEU A 64 -12.65 10.79 -4.47
C LEU A 64 -13.46 11.83 -5.27
N PHE A 65 -14.45 12.43 -4.61
CA PHE A 65 -15.32 13.45 -5.18
C PHE A 65 -15.48 14.63 -4.22
N LYS A 66 -15.64 15.84 -4.79
CA LYS A 66 -16.05 17.03 -4.06
C LYS A 66 -17.42 17.46 -4.54
N ALA A 67 -18.37 17.64 -3.61
CA ALA A 67 -19.71 18.12 -3.92
C ALA A 67 -19.65 19.53 -4.54
N PRO A 68 -20.54 19.85 -5.52
CA PRO A 68 -20.65 21.19 -6.05
C PRO A 68 -21.06 22.18 -4.95
N ASP A 69 -20.50 23.38 -4.98
CA ASP A 69 -20.88 24.52 -4.13
C ASP A 69 -20.85 24.25 -2.61
N ALA A 70 -20.15 23.19 -2.19
CA ALA A 70 -20.01 22.82 -0.78
C ALA A 70 -18.59 22.32 -0.47
N GLU A 71 -18.15 22.53 0.77
CA GLU A 71 -16.91 21.92 1.30
C GLU A 71 -17.19 20.50 1.84
N VAL A 72 -17.95 19.72 1.08
CA VAL A 72 -18.26 18.32 1.37
C VAL A 72 -17.58 17.44 0.35
N TRP A 73 -16.82 16.50 0.86
CA TRP A 73 -16.09 15.50 0.11
C TRP A 73 -16.66 14.12 0.38
N TYR A 74 -16.54 13.23 -0.57
CA TYR A 74 -16.88 11.83 -0.38
C TYR A 74 -15.93 10.91 -1.13
N LEU A 75 -15.54 9.87 -0.44
CA LEU A 75 -14.64 8.82 -0.95
C LEU A 75 -15.43 7.52 -1.04
N ILE A 76 -15.48 6.96 -2.24
CA ILE A 76 -16.15 5.67 -2.48
C ILE A 76 -15.12 4.57 -2.48
N HIS A 77 -15.39 3.52 -1.70
CA HIS A 77 -14.52 2.36 -1.55
C HIS A 77 -15.34 1.10 -1.24
N GLU A 78 -14.68 -0.04 -1.13
CA GLU A 78 -15.23 -1.28 -0.59
C GLU A 78 -14.35 -1.83 0.53
N ALA A 79 -14.93 -2.59 1.45
CA ALA A 79 -14.20 -3.18 2.56
C ALA A 79 -14.68 -4.60 2.88
N ASP A 80 -13.88 -5.34 3.62
CA ASP A 80 -14.18 -6.70 4.08
C ASP A 80 -14.45 -7.67 2.92
N VAL A 81 -13.66 -7.55 1.83
CA VAL A 81 -13.67 -8.55 0.75
C VAL A 81 -13.11 -9.85 1.32
N ASP A 82 -13.88 -10.92 1.21
CA ASP A 82 -13.57 -12.20 1.85
C ASP A 82 -13.57 -13.34 0.86
N ARG A 83 -13.20 -14.51 1.34
CA ARG A 83 -13.25 -15.79 0.59
C ARG A 83 -14.60 -15.99 -0.07
N GLY A 84 -14.55 -16.57 -1.25
CA GLY A 84 -15.75 -16.84 -2.01
C GLY A 84 -16.29 -15.63 -2.77
N TYR A 85 -15.55 -14.51 -2.84
CA TYR A 85 -15.95 -13.36 -3.67
C TYR A 85 -14.76 -12.70 -4.36
N ALA A 86 -15.05 -11.81 -5.31
CA ALA A 86 -14.08 -11.01 -6.02
C ALA A 86 -14.02 -9.59 -5.45
N ALA A 87 -12.89 -8.90 -5.55
CA ALA A 87 -12.86 -7.46 -5.41
C ALA A 87 -13.50 -6.81 -6.65
N THR A 88 -13.97 -5.58 -6.50
CA THR A 88 -14.69 -4.86 -7.56
C THR A 88 -13.99 -3.55 -7.91
N LYS A 89 -14.43 -2.93 -8.98
CA LYS A 89 -14.00 -1.61 -9.46
C LYS A 89 -15.21 -0.78 -9.85
N LEU A 90 -15.00 0.49 -10.10
CA LEU A 90 -16.04 1.37 -10.62
C LEU A 90 -15.96 1.47 -12.14
N SER A 91 -17.12 1.56 -12.81
CA SER A 91 -17.20 1.75 -14.26
C SER A 91 -18.18 2.85 -14.61
N ASN A 92 -17.79 3.77 -15.46
CA ASN A 92 -18.69 4.74 -16.08
C ASN A 92 -18.90 4.48 -17.59
N PHE A 93 -18.69 3.25 -18.05
CA PHE A 93 -19.08 2.86 -19.38
C PHE A 93 -20.59 3.04 -19.58
N GLY A 94 -20.98 3.71 -20.66
CA GLY A 94 -22.37 4.15 -20.88
C GLY A 94 -22.56 5.64 -20.69
N GLY A 95 -21.53 6.35 -20.24
CA GLY A 95 -21.45 7.82 -20.19
C GLY A 95 -21.91 8.44 -18.89
N GLY A 96 -21.52 9.71 -18.73
CA GLY A 96 -21.97 10.56 -17.65
C GLY A 96 -21.35 10.25 -16.29
N SER A 97 -22.05 10.66 -15.26
CA SER A 97 -21.58 10.61 -13.87
C SER A 97 -22.20 9.47 -13.06
N LEU A 98 -22.68 8.41 -13.74
CA LEU A 98 -23.13 7.18 -13.10
C LEU A 98 -21.97 6.18 -13.03
N TYR A 99 -21.49 5.90 -11.84
CA TYR A 99 -20.42 4.94 -11.58
C TYR A 99 -21.02 3.64 -11.03
N LYS A 100 -20.91 2.56 -11.81
CA LYS A 100 -21.40 1.23 -11.43
C LYS A 100 -20.30 0.41 -10.78
N VAL A 101 -20.64 -0.36 -9.78
CA VAL A 101 -19.80 -1.42 -9.27
C VAL A 101 -19.70 -2.52 -10.33
N THR A 102 -18.50 -2.98 -10.66
CA THR A 102 -18.26 -3.93 -11.73
C THR A 102 -17.32 -5.04 -11.27
N LEU A 103 -17.68 -6.27 -11.54
CA LEU A 103 -16.86 -7.46 -11.32
C LEU A 103 -15.68 -7.51 -12.29
N PRO A 104 -14.60 -8.26 -11.97
CA PRO A 104 -13.49 -8.49 -12.87
C PRO A 104 -13.92 -9.06 -14.22
N GLN A 105 -13.22 -8.72 -15.28
CA GLN A 105 -13.48 -9.21 -16.61
C GLN A 105 -12.66 -10.48 -16.93
N PRO A 106 -13.08 -11.33 -17.88
CA PRO A 106 -12.36 -12.57 -18.21
C PRO A 106 -10.86 -12.40 -18.49
N HIS A 107 -10.47 -11.28 -19.10
CA HIS A 107 -9.08 -10.99 -19.48
C HIS A 107 -8.23 -10.38 -18.35
N GLU A 108 -8.81 -10.10 -17.19
CA GLU A 108 -8.14 -9.43 -16.07
C GLU A 108 -7.53 -10.44 -15.08
N GLY A 109 -6.36 -10.95 -15.42
CA GLY A 109 -5.60 -11.85 -14.55
C GLY A 109 -6.14 -13.29 -14.50
N GLU A 110 -5.59 -14.10 -13.64
CA GLU A 110 -5.91 -15.52 -13.46
C GLU A 110 -7.22 -15.72 -12.67
N GLY A 111 -7.92 -16.81 -12.93
CA GLY A 111 -9.16 -17.23 -12.28
C GLY A 111 -10.43 -16.93 -13.08
N GLU A 112 -11.56 -17.46 -12.60
CA GLU A 112 -12.87 -17.21 -13.17
C GLU A 112 -13.34 -15.79 -12.87
N ALA A 113 -13.94 -15.11 -13.86
CA ALA A 113 -14.37 -13.72 -13.74
C ALA A 113 -15.56 -13.55 -12.78
N LEU A 114 -16.49 -14.50 -12.78
CA LEU A 114 -17.69 -14.45 -11.98
C LEU A 114 -17.50 -15.23 -10.68
N PRO A 115 -17.69 -14.62 -9.53
CA PRO A 115 -17.51 -15.30 -8.26
C PRO A 115 -18.64 -16.30 -7.98
N THR A 116 -18.29 -17.39 -7.33
CA THR A 116 -19.22 -18.39 -6.83
C THR A 116 -19.33 -18.29 -5.31
N ILE A 117 -20.54 -18.07 -4.82
CA ILE A 117 -20.83 -17.91 -3.39
C ILE A 117 -21.54 -19.13 -2.83
N GLU A 118 -21.33 -19.37 -1.54
CA GLU A 118 -22.05 -20.38 -0.76
C GLU A 118 -22.90 -19.71 0.33
N LEU A 119 -24.19 -20.08 0.40
CA LEU A 119 -25.11 -19.53 1.42
C LEU A 119 -24.96 -20.20 2.79
N PRO A 120 -25.09 -19.45 3.90
CA PRO A 120 -25.41 -18.02 3.98
C PRO A 120 -24.23 -17.14 3.58
N TRP A 121 -24.50 -16.03 2.91
CA TRP A 121 -23.45 -15.15 2.38
C TRP A 121 -23.77 -13.67 2.59
N GLN A 122 -22.73 -12.86 2.68
CA GLN A 122 -22.80 -11.41 2.72
C GLN A 122 -21.78 -10.82 1.73
N SER A 123 -22.19 -9.80 0.98
CA SER A 123 -21.25 -9.09 0.09
C SER A 123 -20.22 -8.29 0.91
N PRO A 124 -19.10 -7.88 0.29
CA PRO A 124 -18.26 -6.82 0.84
C PRO A 124 -19.07 -5.56 1.16
N TRP A 125 -18.58 -4.77 2.10
CA TRP A 125 -19.15 -3.47 2.38
C TRP A 125 -18.90 -2.50 1.23
N ARG A 126 -19.94 -1.77 0.83
CA ARG A 126 -19.84 -0.58 0.00
C ARG A 126 -19.71 0.60 0.93
N VAL A 127 -18.55 1.26 0.89
CA VAL A 127 -18.15 2.29 1.84
C VAL A 127 -18.17 3.65 1.17
N ILE A 128 -18.78 4.63 1.83
CA ILE A 128 -18.75 6.03 1.42
C ILE A 128 -18.34 6.86 2.63
N ILE A 129 -17.09 7.32 2.67
CA ILE A 129 -16.61 8.26 3.69
C ILE A 129 -17.08 9.66 3.26
N VAL A 130 -17.74 10.42 4.16
CA VAL A 130 -18.34 11.71 3.82
C VAL A 130 -18.00 12.75 4.88
N GLY A 131 -17.50 13.91 4.46
CA GLY A 131 -17.24 15.02 5.38
C GLY A 131 -16.33 16.08 4.77
N GLY A 132 -15.63 16.82 5.61
CA GLY A 132 -14.52 17.68 5.20
C GLY A 132 -13.26 16.85 4.90
N LEU A 133 -12.22 17.49 4.39
CA LEU A 133 -10.93 16.78 4.13
C LEU A 133 -10.31 16.18 5.40
N SER A 134 -10.50 16.83 6.55
CA SER A 134 -10.08 16.25 7.85
C SER A 134 -10.79 14.94 8.14
N THR A 135 -12.11 14.88 7.91
CA THR A 135 -12.89 13.65 8.10
C THR A 135 -12.36 12.51 7.21
N LEU A 136 -11.99 12.80 5.98
CA LEU A 136 -11.46 11.79 5.07
C LEU A 136 -10.09 11.27 5.53
N VAL A 137 -9.15 12.18 5.81
CA VAL A 137 -7.76 11.85 6.17
C VAL A 137 -7.67 11.13 7.52
N GLU A 138 -8.59 11.43 8.45
CA GLU A 138 -8.61 10.89 9.81
C GLU A 138 -9.57 9.69 9.95
N SER A 139 -10.28 9.28 8.87
CA SER A 139 -11.27 8.20 8.92
C SER A 139 -10.63 6.83 9.09
N THR A 140 -11.26 6.01 9.90
CA THR A 140 -10.95 4.58 10.10
C THR A 140 -12.10 3.68 9.62
N LEU A 141 -13.02 4.22 8.82
CA LEU A 141 -14.27 3.53 8.49
C LEU A 141 -14.06 2.20 7.76
N VAL A 142 -13.02 2.09 6.92
CA VAL A 142 -12.71 0.86 6.17
C VAL A 142 -12.33 -0.26 7.14
N GLU A 143 -11.47 0.03 8.11
CA GLU A 143 -11.09 -0.91 9.16
C GLU A 143 -12.25 -1.20 10.12
N ASP A 144 -13.04 -0.17 10.50
CA ASP A 144 -14.12 -0.29 11.47
C ASP A 144 -15.23 -1.24 11.02
N VAL A 145 -15.53 -1.30 9.72
CA VAL A 145 -16.52 -2.22 9.16
C VAL A 145 -15.95 -3.60 8.82
N SER A 146 -14.64 -3.77 8.84
CA SER A 146 -13.95 -5.03 8.56
C SER A 146 -13.97 -5.95 9.78
N LYS A 147 -13.78 -7.25 9.55
CA LYS A 147 -13.78 -8.26 10.60
C LYS A 147 -12.71 -7.99 11.65
N PRO A 148 -12.96 -8.29 12.92
CA PRO A 148 -11.95 -8.19 13.96
C PRO A 148 -10.80 -9.15 13.74
N SER A 149 -9.67 -8.90 14.42
CA SER A 149 -8.48 -9.76 14.34
C SER A 149 -8.77 -11.22 14.64
N VAL A 150 -8.24 -12.09 13.81
CA VAL A 150 -8.26 -13.56 14.00
C VAL A 150 -7.06 -14.04 14.85
N LEU A 151 -6.09 -13.16 15.14
CA LEU A 151 -4.92 -13.49 15.94
C LEU A 151 -5.17 -13.28 17.42
N SER A 152 -4.82 -14.27 18.23
CA SER A 152 -4.89 -14.18 19.69
C SER A 152 -3.66 -13.51 20.31
N ASN A 153 -2.52 -13.50 19.62
CA ASN A 153 -1.28 -12.85 20.03
C ASN A 153 -0.72 -12.04 18.86
N THR A 154 -0.46 -10.75 19.10
CA THR A 154 0.11 -9.81 18.14
C THR A 154 1.44 -9.22 18.61
N ASP A 155 2.00 -9.70 19.74
CA ASP A 155 3.23 -9.14 20.33
C ASP A 155 4.46 -9.28 19.42
N TRP A 156 4.45 -10.21 18.49
CA TRP A 156 5.52 -10.43 17.52
C TRP A 156 5.46 -9.47 16.32
N ILE A 157 4.33 -8.81 16.09
CA ILE A 157 4.14 -7.85 15.01
C ILE A 157 4.79 -6.53 15.41
N LYS A 158 5.82 -6.11 14.68
CA LYS A 158 6.58 -4.90 15.01
C LYS A 158 6.70 -4.02 13.75
N PRO A 159 5.99 -2.88 13.73
CA PRO A 159 6.21 -1.88 12.69
C PRO A 159 7.63 -1.34 12.70
N GLY A 160 8.17 -1.00 11.54
CA GLY A 160 9.53 -0.47 11.45
C GLY A 160 9.95 0.00 10.08
N VAL A 161 11.07 0.72 10.07
CA VAL A 161 11.74 1.14 8.84
C VAL A 161 12.56 -0.01 8.27
N VAL A 162 12.59 -0.12 6.96
CA VAL A 162 13.27 -1.17 6.21
C VAL A 162 14.29 -0.56 5.25
N SER A 163 15.54 -0.97 5.27
CA SER A 163 16.48 -0.66 4.18
C SER A 163 16.19 -1.55 2.97
N TRP A 164 16.26 -0.98 1.78
CA TRP A 164 15.83 -1.67 0.56
C TRP A 164 16.66 -1.28 -0.65
N ASN A 165 17.23 -2.25 -1.36
CA ASN A 165 18.22 -2.00 -2.39
C ASN A 165 17.67 -1.88 -3.82
N TYR A 166 16.47 -2.37 -4.09
CA TYR A 166 15.94 -2.49 -5.45
C TYR A 166 15.93 -1.16 -6.21
N TRP A 167 15.46 -0.09 -5.60
CA TRP A 167 15.33 1.20 -6.27
C TRP A 167 16.67 1.75 -6.77
N SER A 168 17.71 1.63 -5.98
CA SER A 168 19.04 2.18 -6.29
C SER A 168 19.95 1.19 -7.00
N ASP A 169 19.68 -0.10 -6.86
CA ASP A 169 20.41 -1.22 -7.50
C ASP A 169 19.44 -2.39 -7.70
N ASN A 170 18.73 -2.38 -8.81
CA ASN A 170 17.61 -3.27 -9.07
C ASN A 170 17.99 -4.77 -9.13
N HIS A 171 19.24 -5.11 -9.37
CA HIS A 171 19.77 -6.48 -9.27
C HIS A 171 20.73 -6.68 -8.09
N GLY A 172 20.79 -5.73 -7.18
CA GLY A 172 21.77 -5.70 -6.09
C GLY A 172 21.63 -6.86 -5.11
N THR A 173 20.47 -7.49 -5.00
CA THR A 173 20.27 -8.64 -4.12
C THR A 173 21.04 -9.89 -4.59
N ARG A 174 21.43 -9.97 -5.87
CA ARG A 174 22.30 -11.04 -6.37
C ARG A 174 23.73 -10.95 -5.84
N ASP A 175 24.13 -9.79 -5.34
CA ASP A 175 25.48 -9.54 -4.82
C ASP A 175 25.44 -9.46 -3.28
N PHE A 176 26.03 -10.47 -2.63
CA PHE A 176 26.17 -10.53 -1.19
C PHE A 176 26.81 -9.28 -0.57
N GLN A 177 27.79 -8.65 -1.27
CA GLN A 177 28.43 -7.44 -0.75
C GLN A 177 27.48 -6.24 -0.79
N THR A 178 26.64 -6.13 -1.81
CA THR A 178 25.60 -5.11 -1.87
C THR A 178 24.57 -5.30 -0.75
N VAL A 179 24.09 -6.53 -0.54
CA VAL A 179 23.15 -6.84 0.57
C VAL A 179 23.75 -6.47 1.92
N LYS A 180 25.06 -6.73 2.13
CA LYS A 180 25.75 -6.29 3.36
C LYS A 180 25.76 -4.78 3.52
N ARG A 181 26.03 -4.01 2.47
CA ARG A 181 26.01 -2.53 2.53
C ARG A 181 24.66 -1.99 2.98
N PHE A 182 23.56 -2.54 2.44
CA PHE A 182 22.19 -2.13 2.86
C PHE A 182 21.84 -2.61 4.27
N THR A 183 22.35 -3.76 4.68
CA THR A 183 22.25 -4.21 6.08
C THR A 183 23.03 -3.30 7.02
N ASP A 184 24.25 -2.88 6.65
CA ASP A 184 25.04 -1.93 7.43
C ASP A 184 24.36 -0.56 7.51
N LEU A 185 23.72 -0.08 6.42
CA LEU A 185 22.88 1.12 6.44
C LEU A 185 21.76 1.00 7.48
N ALA A 186 21.03 -0.13 7.49
CA ALA A 186 19.97 -0.33 8.48
C ALA A 186 20.52 -0.27 9.91
N ALA A 187 21.66 -0.93 10.17
CA ALA A 187 22.32 -0.91 11.48
C ALA A 187 22.78 0.51 11.89
N ASP A 188 23.39 1.26 10.97
CA ASP A 188 23.88 2.62 11.21
C ASP A 188 22.75 3.64 11.44
N MET A 189 21.59 3.36 10.86
CA MET A 189 20.39 4.19 11.02
C MET A 189 19.45 3.71 12.13
N ASP A 190 19.83 2.70 12.89
CA ASP A 190 18.97 2.07 13.90
C ASP A 190 17.63 1.57 13.34
N TRP A 191 17.57 1.26 12.05
CA TRP A 191 16.39 0.68 11.43
C TRP A 191 16.31 -0.81 11.71
N PRO A 192 15.14 -1.33 12.13
CA PRO A 192 15.05 -2.71 12.58
C PRO A 192 15.15 -3.74 11.47
N TYR A 193 14.93 -3.36 10.19
CA TYR A 193 14.78 -4.31 9.10
C TYR A 193 15.64 -4.00 7.89
N THR A 194 15.94 -5.07 7.13
CA THR A 194 16.50 -5.00 5.77
C THR A 194 15.75 -6.00 4.88
N LEU A 195 15.40 -5.60 3.66
CA LEU A 195 14.71 -6.47 2.71
C LEU A 195 15.69 -7.05 1.69
N PHE A 196 15.73 -8.38 1.59
CA PHE A 196 16.38 -9.09 0.49
C PHE A 196 15.34 -9.22 -0.63
N ASP A 197 15.48 -8.37 -1.65
CA ASP A 197 14.53 -8.29 -2.75
C ASP A 197 14.77 -9.39 -3.80
N TRP A 198 14.15 -9.33 -4.96
CA TRP A 198 14.17 -10.35 -5.99
C TRP A 198 15.57 -10.86 -6.34
N GLU A 199 15.65 -12.08 -6.92
CA GLU A 199 16.90 -12.74 -7.30
C GLU A 199 17.84 -13.12 -6.12
N TRP A 200 17.34 -13.10 -4.88
CA TRP A 200 18.12 -13.55 -3.73
C TRP A 200 18.54 -15.03 -3.83
N ASP A 201 17.78 -15.84 -4.59
CA ASP A 201 18.07 -17.23 -4.90
C ASP A 201 19.28 -17.42 -5.84
N ALA A 202 19.70 -16.35 -6.51
CA ALA A 202 20.90 -16.29 -7.33
C ALA A 202 22.06 -15.52 -6.66
N MET A 203 21.98 -15.28 -5.35
CA MET A 203 23.02 -14.54 -4.60
C MET A 203 24.39 -15.22 -4.69
N HIS A 204 25.43 -14.42 -4.90
CA HIS A 204 26.82 -14.85 -5.06
C HIS A 204 27.80 -13.81 -4.47
N ASN A 205 29.07 -13.83 -4.86
CA ASN A 205 30.12 -12.88 -4.44
C ASN A 205 30.43 -12.94 -2.93
N GLY A 206 30.66 -14.14 -2.42
CA GLY A 206 31.18 -14.37 -1.07
C GLY A 206 30.15 -14.82 -0.04
N GLY A 207 28.91 -15.09 -0.47
CA GLY A 207 27.86 -15.65 0.37
C GLY A 207 26.58 -15.93 -0.40
N ASN A 208 25.64 -16.55 0.27
CA ASN A 208 24.28 -16.82 -0.20
C ASN A 208 23.28 -16.16 0.75
N VAL A 209 21.97 -16.38 0.51
CA VAL A 209 20.89 -15.80 1.33
C VAL A 209 20.95 -16.20 2.80
N GLU A 210 21.40 -17.42 3.12
CA GLU A 210 21.56 -17.87 4.52
C GLU A 210 22.72 -17.12 5.22
N ASP A 211 23.81 -16.87 4.49
CA ASP A 211 24.93 -16.08 4.99
C ASP A 211 24.54 -14.62 5.18
N ALA A 212 23.70 -14.09 4.28
CA ALA A 212 23.15 -12.74 4.39
C ALA A 212 22.22 -12.59 5.61
N ALA A 213 21.35 -13.57 5.87
CA ALA A 213 20.50 -13.59 7.05
C ALA A 213 21.34 -13.63 8.35
N LYS A 214 22.34 -14.49 8.43
CA LYS A 214 23.29 -14.54 9.56
C LYS A 214 24.00 -13.21 9.76
N TYR A 215 24.43 -12.58 8.66
CA TYR A 215 25.07 -11.26 8.73
C TYR A 215 24.13 -10.20 9.29
N ALA A 216 22.90 -10.10 8.77
CA ALA A 216 21.90 -9.15 9.25
C ALA A 216 21.63 -9.31 10.75
N LEU A 217 21.39 -10.54 11.21
CA LEU A 217 21.18 -10.84 12.63
C LEU A 217 22.43 -10.50 13.48
N SER A 218 23.64 -10.68 12.97
CA SER A 218 24.87 -10.30 13.67
C SER A 218 25.03 -8.79 13.87
N LYS A 219 24.31 -7.99 13.05
CA LYS A 219 24.25 -6.53 13.14
C LYS A 219 23.06 -6.03 13.97
N GLY A 220 22.21 -6.92 14.46
CA GLY A 220 20.99 -6.58 15.17
C GLY A 220 19.82 -6.18 14.24
N VAL A 221 19.96 -6.41 12.95
CA VAL A 221 18.94 -6.12 11.93
C VAL A 221 18.20 -7.41 11.56
N GLN A 222 16.89 -7.37 11.52
CA GLN A 222 16.05 -8.51 11.16
C GLN A 222 15.79 -8.53 9.66
N PRO A 223 16.02 -9.66 8.96
CA PRO A 223 15.82 -9.75 7.53
C PRO A 223 14.35 -10.01 7.17
N LEU A 224 13.91 -9.34 6.10
CA LEU A 224 12.70 -9.63 5.33
C LEU A 224 13.14 -10.19 3.97
N ILE A 225 12.23 -10.86 3.25
CA ILE A 225 12.57 -11.51 1.99
C ILE A 225 11.45 -11.43 0.96
N TRP A 226 11.80 -11.29 -0.31
CA TRP A 226 10.87 -11.12 -1.41
C TRP A 226 10.53 -12.45 -2.11
N TYR A 227 9.31 -12.57 -2.60
CA TYR A 227 8.82 -13.68 -3.41
C TYR A 227 7.94 -13.21 -4.56
N ASN A 228 8.03 -13.89 -5.70
CA ASN A 228 7.03 -13.81 -6.75
C ASN A 228 5.81 -14.66 -6.35
N SER A 229 4.60 -14.14 -6.50
CA SER A 229 3.37 -14.91 -6.28
C SER A 229 3.26 -16.15 -7.19
N GLY A 230 3.95 -16.14 -8.34
CA GLY A 230 3.89 -17.19 -9.35
C GLY A 230 2.59 -17.21 -10.16
N MET A 231 1.75 -16.17 -10.01
CA MET A 231 0.44 -16.13 -10.64
C MET A 231 0.44 -15.50 -12.04
N PHE A 232 1.43 -14.68 -12.36
CA PHE A 232 1.52 -14.02 -13.65
C PHE A 232 2.67 -14.56 -14.50
N LYS A 233 2.34 -15.35 -15.51
CA LYS A 233 3.30 -16.15 -16.32
C LYS A 233 4.37 -15.36 -17.07
N TRP A 234 4.13 -14.07 -17.31
CA TRP A 234 5.06 -13.23 -18.08
C TRP A 234 6.13 -12.58 -17.21
N ILE A 235 5.97 -12.61 -15.90
CA ILE A 235 6.95 -12.05 -14.96
C ILE A 235 7.84 -13.18 -14.46
N THR A 236 9.11 -13.11 -14.85
CA THR A 236 10.10 -14.15 -14.60
C THR A 236 11.05 -13.82 -13.44
N ALA A 237 10.73 -12.80 -12.65
CA ALA A 237 11.49 -12.47 -11.44
C ALA A 237 11.49 -13.64 -10.45
N THR A 238 12.69 -14.04 -10.00
CA THR A 238 12.86 -15.21 -9.14
C THR A 238 13.04 -14.84 -7.67
N PRO A 239 12.66 -15.75 -6.75
CA PRO A 239 12.14 -17.09 -6.95
C PRO A 239 10.67 -17.11 -7.37
N ILE A 240 10.32 -18.06 -8.24
CA ILE A 240 8.95 -18.29 -8.70
C ILE A 240 8.41 -19.56 -8.02
N ASP A 241 7.08 -19.65 -7.87
CA ASP A 241 6.33 -20.82 -7.41
C ASP A 241 6.55 -21.26 -5.94
N ARG A 242 7.40 -20.59 -5.16
CA ARG A 242 7.63 -20.96 -3.75
C ARG A 242 6.48 -20.57 -2.81
N MET A 243 5.64 -19.59 -3.19
CA MET A 243 4.46 -19.16 -2.40
C MET A 243 3.14 -19.74 -2.90
N LYS A 244 3.15 -20.48 -4.00
CA LYS A 244 1.96 -20.78 -4.79
C LYS A 244 0.99 -21.74 -4.13
N THR A 245 1.46 -22.80 -3.47
CA THR A 245 0.60 -23.76 -2.80
C THR A 245 0.78 -23.70 -1.28
N HIS A 246 -0.22 -24.22 -0.55
CA HIS A 246 -0.15 -24.33 0.90
C HIS A 246 1.11 -25.07 1.36
N GLU A 247 1.40 -26.23 0.74
CA GLU A 247 2.55 -27.06 1.09
C GLU A 247 3.85 -26.31 0.88
N ASN A 248 4.00 -25.62 -0.25
CA ASN A 248 5.19 -24.82 -0.54
C ASN A 248 5.37 -23.70 0.50
N ARG A 249 4.29 -22.99 0.84
CA ARG A 249 4.34 -21.92 1.85
C ARG A 249 4.72 -22.42 3.22
N MET A 250 4.15 -23.58 3.64
CA MET A 250 4.49 -24.18 4.93
C MET A 250 5.97 -24.58 5.02
N GLU A 251 6.52 -25.17 3.97
CA GLU A 251 7.94 -25.53 3.90
C GLU A 251 8.84 -24.27 3.90
N GLU A 252 8.47 -23.28 3.10
CA GLU A 252 9.23 -22.04 2.95
C GLU A 252 9.21 -21.20 4.23
N PHE A 253 8.06 -20.99 4.86
CA PHE A 253 7.97 -20.27 6.14
C PHE A 253 8.70 -20.96 7.28
N ALA A 254 8.67 -22.30 7.33
CA ALA A 254 9.44 -23.06 8.30
C ALA A 254 10.95 -22.86 8.10
N TRP A 255 11.43 -22.87 6.85
CA TRP A 255 12.81 -22.60 6.51
C TRP A 255 13.22 -21.17 6.85
N LEU A 256 12.42 -20.18 6.46
CA LEU A 256 12.66 -18.77 6.79
C LEU A 256 12.73 -18.54 8.30
N LYS A 257 11.80 -19.09 9.06
CA LYS A 257 11.79 -18.98 10.53
C LYS A 257 13.07 -19.56 11.14
N SER A 258 13.58 -20.68 10.60
CA SER A 258 14.82 -21.30 11.05
C SER A 258 16.06 -20.45 10.83
N LEU A 259 16.03 -19.55 9.83
CA LEU A 259 17.08 -18.61 9.50
C LEU A 259 16.94 -17.24 10.19
N GLY A 260 15.83 -17.01 10.88
CA GLY A 260 15.57 -15.77 11.61
C GLY A 260 14.91 -14.67 10.80
N PHE A 261 14.33 -14.98 9.62
CA PHE A 261 13.46 -14.04 8.91
C PHE A 261 12.19 -13.77 9.71
N VAL A 262 11.67 -12.56 9.59
CA VAL A 262 10.48 -12.11 10.34
C VAL A 262 9.34 -11.66 9.44
N GLY A 263 9.51 -11.69 8.12
CA GLY A 263 8.44 -11.35 7.19
C GLY A 263 8.82 -11.53 5.73
N VAL A 264 7.78 -11.44 4.90
CA VAL A 264 7.87 -11.63 3.44
C VAL A 264 7.21 -10.47 2.70
N LYS A 265 7.82 -10.08 1.57
CA LYS A 265 7.20 -9.27 0.51
C LYS A 265 6.80 -10.24 -0.60
N VAL A 266 5.52 -10.30 -0.96
CA VAL A 266 5.03 -11.14 -2.06
C VAL A 266 4.45 -10.25 -3.14
N ASP A 267 4.87 -10.47 -4.38
CA ASP A 267 4.68 -9.54 -5.48
C ASP A 267 3.97 -10.16 -6.69
N PHE A 268 3.37 -9.32 -7.55
CA PHE A 268 2.78 -9.68 -8.85
C PHE A 268 1.53 -10.55 -8.79
N PHE A 269 0.54 -10.17 -8.03
CA PHE A 269 -0.76 -10.84 -7.99
C PHE A 269 -1.61 -10.55 -9.24
N LEU A 270 -1.70 -9.30 -9.64
CA LEU A 270 -2.27 -8.82 -10.91
C LEU A 270 -3.63 -9.42 -11.25
N SER A 271 -4.51 -9.55 -10.26
CA SER A 271 -5.90 -9.99 -10.43
C SER A 271 -6.73 -9.61 -9.20
N GLU A 272 -7.99 -9.28 -9.42
CA GLU A 272 -8.99 -9.02 -8.37
C GLU A 272 -10.08 -10.11 -8.32
N LYS A 273 -9.90 -11.22 -9.05
CA LYS A 273 -10.85 -12.34 -9.09
C LYS A 273 -10.86 -13.13 -7.78
N GLN A 274 -11.96 -13.85 -7.54
CA GLN A 274 -12.14 -14.69 -6.34
C GLN A 274 -10.93 -15.57 -6.03
N TYR A 275 -10.40 -16.27 -7.03
CA TYR A 275 -9.21 -17.12 -6.88
C TYR A 275 -8.02 -16.37 -6.27
N MET A 276 -7.82 -15.11 -6.68
CA MET A 276 -6.72 -14.31 -6.16
C MET A 276 -7.01 -13.80 -4.74
N ILE A 277 -8.27 -13.44 -4.45
CA ILE A 277 -8.69 -13.08 -3.09
C ILE A 277 -8.41 -14.24 -2.13
N ASP A 278 -8.82 -15.45 -2.50
CA ASP A 278 -8.57 -16.65 -1.71
C ASP A 278 -7.06 -16.87 -1.48
N TYR A 279 -6.24 -16.64 -2.51
CA TYR A 279 -4.79 -16.78 -2.44
C TYR A 279 -4.12 -15.74 -1.51
N TYR A 280 -4.54 -14.48 -1.54
CA TYR A 280 -4.08 -13.47 -0.57
C TYR A 280 -4.35 -13.91 0.86
N LEU A 281 -5.56 -14.39 1.13
CA LEU A 281 -5.98 -14.82 2.47
C LEU A 281 -5.25 -16.09 2.90
N ASP A 282 -5.00 -17.03 1.97
CA ASP A 282 -4.18 -18.22 2.23
C ASP A 282 -2.76 -17.86 2.67
N ILE A 283 -2.11 -16.90 2.00
CA ILE A 283 -0.77 -16.44 2.39
C ILE A 283 -0.80 -15.85 3.81
N LEU A 284 -1.81 -15.02 4.12
CA LEU A 284 -1.93 -14.41 5.45
C LEU A 284 -2.14 -15.46 6.54
N GLU A 285 -3.02 -16.45 6.31
CA GLU A 285 -3.29 -17.51 7.27
C GLU A 285 -2.08 -18.44 7.50
N ASP A 286 -1.34 -18.76 6.42
CA ASP A 286 -0.13 -19.57 6.52
C ASP A 286 1.03 -18.80 7.19
N ALA A 287 1.23 -17.53 6.83
CA ALA A 287 2.26 -16.67 7.41
C ALA A 287 2.07 -16.49 8.94
N ALA A 288 0.81 -16.36 9.39
CA ALA A 288 0.47 -16.20 10.80
C ALA A 288 0.93 -17.39 11.65
N GLN A 289 0.92 -18.61 11.11
CA GLN A 289 1.35 -19.81 11.82
C GLN A 289 2.85 -19.79 12.16
N PHE A 290 3.62 -19.03 11.41
CA PHE A 290 5.08 -18.87 11.61
C PHE A 290 5.47 -17.50 12.17
N GLU A 291 4.49 -16.68 12.55
CA GLU A 291 4.73 -15.31 13.02
C GLU A 291 5.55 -14.50 11.98
N MET A 292 5.10 -14.52 10.73
CA MET A 292 5.69 -13.78 9.63
C MET A 292 4.84 -12.56 9.29
N MET A 293 5.45 -11.38 9.27
CA MET A 293 4.86 -10.15 8.74
C MET A 293 4.76 -10.24 7.21
N VAL A 294 3.77 -9.59 6.63
CA VAL A 294 3.49 -9.66 5.18
C VAL A 294 3.39 -8.26 4.58
N ASN A 295 3.98 -8.10 3.41
CA ASN A 295 3.82 -6.97 2.50
C ASN A 295 3.40 -7.49 1.12
N PHE A 296 2.37 -6.91 0.51
CA PHE A 296 1.93 -7.26 -0.84
C PHE A 296 2.26 -6.15 -1.84
N HIS A 297 2.89 -6.54 -2.96
CA HIS A 297 3.18 -5.69 -4.11
C HIS A 297 2.48 -6.20 -5.37
N GLY A 298 2.44 -5.39 -6.45
CA GLY A 298 1.67 -5.74 -7.64
C GLY A 298 0.24 -6.18 -7.29
N SER A 299 -0.41 -5.47 -6.39
CA SER A 299 -1.55 -5.94 -5.62
C SER A 299 -2.80 -5.08 -5.78
N LEU A 300 -3.92 -5.57 -5.26
CA LEU A 300 -5.11 -4.75 -5.12
C LEU A 300 -4.95 -3.70 -3.99
N VAL A 301 -5.76 -2.65 -4.05
CA VAL A 301 -5.84 -1.64 -2.98
C VAL A 301 -6.38 -2.28 -1.70
N PRO A 302 -5.91 -1.91 -0.49
CA PRO A 302 -6.39 -2.46 0.78
C PRO A 302 -7.91 -2.46 0.91
N ARG A 303 -8.42 -3.56 1.48
CA ARG A 303 -9.86 -3.78 1.73
C ARG A 303 -10.16 -4.01 3.22
N GLY A 304 -9.34 -3.44 4.12
CA GLY A 304 -9.51 -3.56 5.56
C GLY A 304 -8.94 -4.86 6.16
N TRP A 305 -8.20 -5.65 5.39
CA TRP A 305 -7.61 -6.92 5.86
C TRP A 305 -6.61 -6.75 7.00
N ALA A 306 -5.93 -5.60 7.11
CA ALA A 306 -4.99 -5.33 8.19
C ALA A 306 -5.64 -5.36 9.58
N ARG A 307 -6.96 -5.10 9.68
CA ARG A 307 -7.71 -5.30 10.93
C ARG A 307 -7.89 -6.77 11.28
N THR A 308 -8.22 -7.61 10.29
CA THR A 308 -8.45 -9.05 10.47
C THR A 308 -7.13 -9.81 10.64
N TYR A 309 -6.12 -9.39 9.88
CA TYR A 309 -4.78 -9.96 9.83
C TYR A 309 -3.74 -8.87 10.13
N PRO A 310 -3.51 -8.50 11.42
CA PRO A 310 -2.65 -7.38 11.78
C PRO A 310 -1.19 -7.49 11.33
N HIS A 311 -0.75 -8.67 10.92
CA HIS A 311 0.58 -8.91 10.34
C HIS A 311 0.66 -8.60 8.84
N LEU A 312 -0.45 -8.24 8.20
CA LEU A 312 -0.43 -7.53 6.91
C LEU A 312 -0.03 -6.08 7.19
N MET A 313 1.26 -5.81 7.03
CA MET A 313 1.85 -4.55 7.48
C MET A 313 1.61 -3.41 6.50
N THR A 314 1.65 -3.71 5.21
CA THR A 314 1.51 -2.71 4.14
C THR A 314 1.19 -3.38 2.81
N MET A 315 0.67 -2.61 1.87
CA MET A 315 0.44 -3.03 0.48
C MET A 315 0.89 -1.90 -0.46
N GLU A 316 1.38 -2.25 -1.63
CA GLU A 316 1.73 -1.25 -2.65
C GLU A 316 0.47 -0.59 -3.23
N ALA A 317 -0.06 -1.11 -4.31
CA ALA A 317 -1.23 -0.56 -5.02
C ALA A 317 -1.18 0.97 -5.13
N VAL A 318 -0.04 1.50 -5.53
CA VAL A 318 0.27 2.91 -5.72
C VAL A 318 1.40 3.07 -6.72
N ARG A 319 1.37 4.09 -7.53
CA ARG A 319 2.55 4.49 -8.30
C ARG A 319 3.57 5.14 -7.35
N GLY A 320 4.43 4.32 -6.76
CA GLY A 320 5.43 4.70 -5.79
C GLY A 320 6.75 5.20 -6.40
N ALA A 321 7.78 5.38 -5.56
CA ALA A 321 9.09 5.83 -6.01
C ALA A 321 9.79 4.85 -6.97
N GLU A 322 9.40 3.59 -7.01
CA GLU A 322 9.88 2.62 -7.98
C GLU A 322 9.72 3.10 -9.43
N TRP A 323 8.69 3.90 -9.71
CA TRP A 323 8.43 4.43 -11.05
C TRP A 323 9.47 5.41 -11.57
N TYR A 324 10.34 5.94 -10.72
CA TYR A 324 11.56 6.63 -11.18
C TYR A 324 12.56 5.70 -11.89
N ASN A 325 12.34 4.38 -11.84
CA ASN A 325 13.07 3.40 -12.64
C ASN A 325 12.38 3.04 -13.95
N ASN A 326 11.07 3.27 -14.05
CA ASN A 326 10.24 2.71 -15.13
C ASN A 326 9.92 3.71 -16.26
N GLY A 327 9.88 5.02 -15.97
CA GLY A 327 9.59 6.00 -17.00
C GLY A 327 9.78 7.45 -16.55
N PRO A 328 10.15 8.35 -17.49
CA PRO A 328 10.41 9.75 -17.17
C PRO A 328 9.15 10.53 -16.78
N GLU A 329 7.97 10.01 -17.09
CA GLU A 329 6.69 10.69 -16.86
C GLU A 329 6.45 10.88 -15.35
N PHE A 330 6.91 9.93 -14.54
CA PHE A 330 6.74 10.01 -13.09
C PHE A 330 7.52 11.17 -12.47
N THR A 331 8.68 11.54 -13.03
CA THR A 331 9.43 12.74 -12.61
C THR A 331 8.53 13.97 -12.49
N TYR A 332 7.64 14.18 -13.46
CA TYR A 332 6.77 15.36 -13.51
C TYR A 332 5.44 15.15 -12.81
N ALA A 333 4.95 13.92 -12.71
CA ALA A 333 3.68 13.62 -12.07
C ALA A 333 3.79 13.52 -10.53
N ALA A 334 4.94 13.12 -10.00
CA ALA A 334 5.13 12.80 -8.59
C ALA A 334 4.75 13.94 -7.61
N PRO A 335 5.10 15.23 -7.84
CA PRO A 335 4.72 16.28 -6.90
C PRO A 335 3.21 16.41 -6.69
N GLU A 336 2.43 16.40 -7.78
CA GLU A 336 0.97 16.45 -7.73
C GLU A 336 0.40 15.14 -7.15
N HIS A 337 0.84 14.01 -7.67
CA HIS A 337 0.43 12.68 -7.22
C HIS A 337 0.63 12.50 -5.72
N ASN A 338 1.79 12.88 -5.18
CA ASN A 338 2.11 12.78 -3.75
C ASN A 338 1.15 13.60 -2.87
N THR A 339 0.60 14.70 -3.39
CA THR A 339 -0.38 15.51 -2.64
C THR A 339 -1.82 15.04 -2.84
N VAL A 340 -2.09 14.04 -3.69
CA VAL A 340 -3.39 13.37 -3.81
C VAL A 340 -3.49 12.14 -2.90
N MET A 341 -2.39 11.40 -2.74
CA MET A 341 -2.38 10.12 -2.00
C MET A 341 -2.96 10.18 -0.58
N PRO A 342 -2.67 11.20 0.24
CA PRO A 342 -3.22 11.28 1.59
C PRO A 342 -4.74 11.49 1.67
N PHE A 343 -5.37 11.86 0.55
CA PHE A 343 -6.82 12.04 0.44
C PHE A 343 -7.54 10.89 -0.28
N THR A 344 -6.76 9.93 -0.78
CA THR A 344 -7.25 8.80 -1.57
C THR A 344 -6.66 7.48 -1.07
N ARG A 345 -5.63 6.96 -1.73
CA ARG A 345 -5.05 5.63 -1.48
C ARG A 345 -4.64 5.40 -0.02
N ASN A 346 -4.02 6.39 0.63
CA ASN A 346 -3.53 6.24 2.01
C ASN A 346 -4.63 6.44 3.07
N VAL A 347 -5.85 6.82 2.68
CA VAL A 347 -7.02 6.82 3.56
C VAL A 347 -7.51 5.40 3.87
N VAL A 348 -7.30 4.46 2.97
CA VAL A 348 -7.88 3.11 3.02
C VAL A 348 -6.91 2.04 3.50
N GLY A 349 -5.76 2.44 4.01
CA GLY A 349 -4.77 1.54 4.63
C GLY A 349 -3.33 1.87 4.29
N SER A 350 -2.41 1.21 4.99
CA SER A 350 -0.96 1.33 4.84
C SER A 350 -0.51 1.22 3.38
N MET A 351 0.42 2.11 2.99
CA MET A 351 0.84 2.29 1.60
C MET A 351 2.35 2.20 1.46
N ASP A 352 2.84 1.17 0.79
CA ASP A 352 4.27 1.00 0.52
C ASP A 352 4.71 1.79 -0.71
N TYR A 353 4.80 3.10 -0.54
CA TYR A 353 5.24 4.04 -1.58
C TYR A 353 6.75 3.97 -1.82
N THR A 354 7.54 3.38 -0.94
CA THR A 354 9.01 3.35 -0.94
C THR A 354 9.65 4.77 -0.97
N PRO A 355 9.37 5.61 0.07
CA PRO A 355 9.73 7.03 0.07
C PRO A 355 11.19 7.32 0.39
N SER A 356 11.51 8.64 0.47
CA SER A 356 12.74 9.19 1.04
C SER A 356 13.99 8.93 0.22
N THR A 357 13.90 9.24 -1.07
CA THR A 357 15.02 9.21 -2.01
C THR A 357 15.65 10.62 -2.15
N PHE A 358 16.94 10.71 -1.90
CA PHE A 358 17.71 11.97 -1.94
C PHE A 358 18.73 12.01 -3.08
N SER A 359 19.05 10.85 -3.64
CA SER A 359 19.78 10.69 -4.89
C SER A 359 18.82 10.46 -6.06
N ASN A 360 19.34 10.29 -7.26
CA ASN A 360 18.54 9.93 -8.43
C ASN A 360 18.72 8.46 -8.78
N SER A 361 17.63 7.81 -9.19
CA SER A 361 17.65 6.52 -9.84
C SER A 361 17.84 6.68 -11.36
N GLN A 362 17.11 5.91 -12.18
CA GLN A 362 17.21 6.01 -13.64
C GLN A 362 16.66 7.35 -14.15
N TYR A 363 15.56 7.83 -13.58
CA TYR A 363 14.98 9.14 -13.87
C TYR A 363 15.00 10.01 -12.60
N PRO A 364 15.31 11.33 -12.75
CA PRO A 364 15.44 12.19 -11.59
C PRO A 364 14.08 12.56 -10.99
N HIS A 365 14.05 12.80 -9.69
CA HIS A 365 12.95 13.53 -9.06
C HIS A 365 13.23 15.04 -9.10
N ILE A 366 12.15 15.83 -9.19
CA ILE A 366 12.21 17.32 -9.15
C ILE A 366 11.77 17.89 -7.81
N THR A 367 11.38 17.02 -6.90
CA THR A 367 11.03 17.32 -5.51
C THR A 367 12.28 17.78 -4.74
N SER A 368 12.07 18.56 -3.68
CA SER A 368 13.16 18.94 -2.78
C SER A 368 13.47 17.86 -1.77
N TYR A 369 14.64 17.89 -1.16
CA TYR A 369 14.98 17.01 -0.02
C TYR A 369 13.97 17.14 1.13
N GLY A 370 13.45 18.36 1.36
CA GLY A 370 12.39 18.56 2.35
C GLY A 370 11.07 17.87 1.97
N HIS A 371 10.73 17.78 0.68
CA HIS A 371 9.59 17.03 0.19
C HIS A 371 9.80 15.53 0.44
N GLU A 372 10.94 14.98 0.00
CA GLU A 372 11.27 13.56 0.19
C GLU A 372 11.28 13.15 1.68
N LEU A 373 11.86 13.99 2.53
CA LEU A 373 11.84 13.77 3.97
C LEU A 373 10.42 13.79 4.53
N ALA A 374 9.56 14.71 4.06
CA ALA A 374 8.19 14.83 4.53
C ALA A 374 7.30 13.64 4.13
N LEU A 375 7.62 12.94 3.03
CA LEU A 375 6.89 11.72 2.61
C LEU A 375 6.87 10.68 3.73
N SER A 376 7.95 10.54 4.50
CA SER A 376 8.07 9.57 5.57
C SER A 376 7.09 9.82 6.75
N VAL A 377 6.54 11.03 6.87
CA VAL A 377 5.51 11.38 7.84
C VAL A 377 4.12 11.42 7.21
N VAL A 378 4.04 12.01 6.00
CA VAL A 378 2.74 12.21 5.32
C VAL A 378 2.13 10.88 4.89
N PHE A 379 2.96 9.95 4.40
CA PHE A 379 2.50 8.62 4.04
C PHE A 379 2.58 7.67 5.24
N GLU A 380 1.49 6.96 5.48
CA GLU A 380 1.44 5.92 6.50
C GLU A 380 1.77 4.57 5.86
N SER A 381 2.70 3.86 6.50
CA SER A 381 3.05 2.47 6.16
C SER A 381 3.67 1.80 7.39
N ALA A 382 3.12 0.70 7.85
CA ALA A 382 3.63 0.00 9.04
C ALA A 382 4.99 -0.70 8.80
N LEU A 383 5.33 -1.00 7.53
CA LEU A 383 6.69 -1.26 7.07
C LEU A 383 7.04 -0.19 6.02
N GLN A 384 7.93 0.73 6.37
CA GLN A 384 8.30 1.80 5.48
C GLN A 384 9.67 1.52 4.84
N HIS A 385 9.66 1.11 3.57
CA HIS A 385 10.87 0.82 2.81
C HIS A 385 11.55 2.11 2.37
N MET A 386 12.74 2.37 2.88
CA MET A 386 13.60 3.49 2.52
C MET A 386 14.39 3.12 1.26
N ALA A 387 14.11 3.80 0.17
CA ALA A 387 14.48 3.34 -1.16
C ALA A 387 15.89 3.73 -1.61
N ASP A 388 16.50 4.75 -0.99
CA ASP A 388 17.76 5.29 -1.49
C ASP A 388 18.97 4.41 -1.13
N ARG A 389 20.05 4.66 -1.83
CA ARG A 389 21.36 4.06 -1.56
C ARG A 389 21.99 4.62 -0.28
N PRO A 390 22.95 3.89 0.35
CA PRO A 390 23.60 4.37 1.56
C PRO A 390 24.16 5.79 1.45
N GLU A 391 24.81 6.13 0.33
CA GLU A 391 25.40 7.44 0.08
C GLU A 391 24.36 8.58 0.09
N GLY A 392 23.12 8.30 -0.34
CA GLY A 392 22.04 9.31 -0.31
C GLY A 392 21.68 9.72 1.12
N TYR A 393 21.75 8.80 2.08
CA TYR A 393 21.53 9.11 3.50
C TYR A 393 22.77 9.67 4.19
N GLU A 394 23.97 9.22 3.81
CA GLU A 394 25.23 9.71 4.37
C GLU A 394 25.46 11.19 4.07
N ASP A 395 25.05 11.66 2.88
CA ASP A 395 25.18 13.04 2.42
C ASP A 395 24.15 14.00 3.06
N LEU A 396 23.17 13.48 3.82
CA LEU A 396 22.18 14.32 4.48
C LEU A 396 22.77 15.10 5.67
N PRO A 397 22.25 16.31 5.96
CA PRO A 397 22.54 16.99 7.22
C PRO A 397 22.20 16.12 8.43
N ASP A 398 23.01 16.24 9.50
CA ASP A 398 22.83 15.45 10.74
C ASP A 398 21.40 15.50 11.30
N VAL A 399 20.73 16.65 11.21
CA VAL A 399 19.36 16.83 11.70
C VAL A 399 18.37 15.95 10.89
N ALA A 400 18.55 15.78 9.59
CA ALA A 400 17.70 14.92 8.76
C ALA A 400 18.00 13.45 9.00
N ARG A 401 19.28 13.08 9.16
CA ARG A 401 19.67 11.71 9.52
C ARG A 401 19.13 11.30 10.89
N THR A 402 19.25 12.18 11.88
CA THR A 402 18.68 11.94 13.23
C THR A 402 17.17 11.79 13.17
N PHE A 403 16.49 12.63 12.39
CA PHE A 403 15.05 12.53 12.19
C PHE A 403 14.65 11.16 11.59
N LEU A 404 15.31 10.71 10.51
CA LEU A 404 15.01 9.41 9.87
C LEU A 404 15.36 8.22 10.77
N ARG A 405 16.36 8.35 11.63
CA ARG A 405 16.74 7.32 12.63
C ARG A 405 15.66 7.16 13.70
N GLU A 406 15.08 8.26 14.14
CA GLU A 406 14.10 8.30 15.24
C GLU A 406 12.64 8.23 14.75
N LEU A 407 12.43 8.13 13.43
CA LEU A 407 11.11 8.17 12.81
C LEU A 407 10.29 6.94 13.21
N PRO A 408 9.14 7.11 13.88
CA PRO A 408 8.18 6.03 14.02
C PRO A 408 7.38 5.86 12.71
N VAL A 409 6.95 4.64 12.42
CA VAL A 409 6.16 4.32 11.22
C VAL A 409 4.73 3.88 11.54
N ALA A 410 4.46 3.57 12.80
CA ALA A 410 3.11 3.31 13.30
C ALA A 410 2.66 4.45 14.21
N TRP A 411 1.46 4.94 13.98
CA TRP A 411 0.96 6.16 14.59
C TRP A 411 -0.25 5.89 15.49
N ASP A 412 -0.33 6.61 16.61
CA ASP A 412 -1.44 6.50 17.56
C ASP A 412 -2.58 7.48 17.21
N ASP A 413 -2.27 8.54 16.47
CA ASP A 413 -3.25 9.54 16.06
C ASP A 413 -2.77 10.28 14.80
N THR A 414 -3.72 10.76 14.01
CA THR A 414 -3.48 11.61 12.84
C THR A 414 -4.39 12.82 12.89
N ARG A 415 -3.83 14.01 12.61
CA ARG A 415 -4.56 15.27 12.51
C ARG A 415 -4.28 15.94 11.18
N PHE A 416 -5.33 16.15 10.41
CA PHE A 416 -5.26 16.97 9.22
C PHE A 416 -5.17 18.45 9.63
N ILE A 417 -4.19 19.16 9.14
CA ILE A 417 -4.00 20.58 9.42
C ILE A 417 -4.61 21.41 8.30
N LYS A 418 -4.17 21.20 7.07
CA LYS A 418 -4.63 21.93 5.90
C LYS A 418 -4.15 21.25 4.63
N GLY A 419 -4.86 21.49 3.52
CA GLY A 419 -4.42 21.04 2.20
C GLY A 419 -5.57 20.96 1.20
N TYR A 420 -5.21 20.57 -0.02
CA TYR A 420 -6.14 20.32 -1.12
C TYR A 420 -5.53 19.28 -2.06
N PRO A 421 -6.28 18.24 -2.47
CA PRO A 421 -5.75 17.18 -3.35
C PRO A 421 -5.13 17.74 -4.63
N GLY A 422 -3.91 17.30 -4.94
CA GLY A 422 -3.14 17.73 -6.10
C GLY A 422 -2.43 19.08 -5.93
N ARG A 423 -2.54 19.74 -4.78
CA ARG A 423 -1.89 21.03 -4.52
C ARG A 423 -0.93 21.01 -3.35
N ASP A 424 -1.43 20.66 -2.19
CA ASP A 424 -0.65 20.68 -0.96
C ASP A 424 -1.33 19.88 0.16
N ILE A 425 -0.56 19.48 1.16
CA ILE A 425 -1.07 18.94 2.40
C ILE A 425 -0.12 19.27 3.56
N SER A 426 -0.68 19.49 4.73
CA SER A 426 0.01 19.45 6.02
C SER A 426 -0.82 18.63 7.00
N LEU A 427 -0.16 17.71 7.68
CA LEU A 427 -0.77 16.89 8.72
C LEU A 427 0.20 16.68 9.88
N ALA A 428 -0.32 16.27 11.02
CA ALA A 428 0.45 15.86 12.18
C ALA A 428 0.08 14.42 12.56
N ARG A 429 1.09 13.64 12.92
CA ARG A 429 0.93 12.26 13.40
C ARG A 429 1.57 12.12 14.76
N ARG A 430 0.94 11.37 15.66
CA ARG A 430 1.41 11.18 17.04
C ARG A 430 1.91 9.76 17.29
N ARG A 431 3.02 9.67 18.00
CA ARG A 431 3.49 8.42 18.58
C ARG A 431 3.87 8.66 20.04
N GLY A 432 3.17 8.00 20.97
CA GLY A 432 3.29 8.32 22.40
C GLY A 432 2.94 9.79 22.66
N ASP A 433 3.86 10.53 23.25
CA ASP A 433 3.70 11.96 23.56
C ASP A 433 4.31 12.90 22.50
N ILE A 434 4.86 12.34 21.41
CA ILE A 434 5.56 13.12 20.38
C ILE A 434 4.69 13.25 19.14
N TRP A 435 4.59 14.48 18.62
CA TRP A 435 3.94 14.78 17.37
C TRP A 435 4.96 15.11 16.27
N TYR A 436 4.73 14.55 15.10
CA TYR A 436 5.51 14.74 13.88
C TYR A 436 4.64 15.48 12.87
N VAL A 437 5.13 16.60 12.34
CA VAL A 437 4.40 17.41 11.36
C VAL A 437 5.08 17.26 10.01
N GLY A 438 4.33 16.78 9.01
CA GLY A 438 4.76 16.68 7.62
C GLY A 438 3.94 17.60 6.73
N GLY A 439 4.59 18.15 5.70
CA GLY A 439 3.90 18.97 4.69
C GLY A 439 4.50 18.83 3.31
N LEU A 440 3.64 18.70 2.30
CA LEU A 440 3.99 18.63 0.88
C LEU A 440 3.36 19.79 0.13
N ASN A 441 4.05 20.31 -0.88
CA ASN A 441 3.56 21.35 -1.77
C ASN A 441 3.93 20.98 -3.22
N ALA A 442 2.92 20.74 -4.06
CA ALA A 442 3.09 20.43 -5.47
C ALA A 442 3.16 21.70 -6.35
N GLU A 443 2.77 22.84 -5.82
CA GLU A 443 2.76 24.09 -6.60
C GLU A 443 4.15 24.74 -6.59
N SER A 444 4.47 25.45 -7.67
CA SER A 444 5.75 26.17 -7.82
C SER A 444 5.91 27.36 -6.87
N GLN A 445 4.81 27.83 -6.29
CA GLN A 445 4.80 28.98 -5.37
C GLN A 445 4.93 28.50 -3.92
N ARG A 446 5.71 29.28 -3.14
CA ARG A 446 5.84 29.08 -1.71
C ARG A 446 4.49 29.28 -1.01
N LYS A 447 4.09 28.34 -0.14
CA LYS A 447 2.89 28.41 0.71
C LYS A 447 3.27 28.59 2.17
N SER A 448 2.37 29.19 2.93
CA SER A 448 2.48 29.27 4.40
C SER A 448 1.21 28.68 5.00
N HIS A 449 1.38 27.73 5.89
CA HIS A 449 0.30 27.16 6.69
C HIS A 449 0.47 27.61 8.14
N SER A 450 -0.60 28.14 8.73
CA SER A 450 -0.67 28.36 10.18
C SER A 450 -1.13 27.07 10.82
N ILE A 451 -0.40 26.61 11.82
CA ILE A 451 -0.72 25.42 12.59
C ILE A 451 -1.30 25.84 13.93
N ASP A 452 -2.54 25.42 14.20
CA ASP A 452 -3.11 25.51 15.53
C ASP A 452 -2.68 24.28 16.33
N PHE A 453 -1.89 24.48 17.35
CA PHE A 453 -1.39 23.41 18.21
C PHE A 453 -2.37 22.99 19.32
N GLY A 454 -3.63 23.36 19.24
CA GLY A 454 -4.67 22.96 20.20
C GLY A 454 -4.83 21.44 20.37
N PHE A 455 -4.36 20.66 19.41
CA PHE A 455 -4.34 19.19 19.50
C PHE A 455 -3.21 18.61 20.38
N LEU A 456 -2.28 19.43 20.86
CA LEU A 456 -1.20 19.01 21.77
C LEU A 456 -1.63 18.88 23.24
N THR A 457 -2.88 19.19 23.56
CA THR A 457 -3.41 19.18 24.94
C THR A 457 -4.06 17.86 25.32
#